data_ceb3db1762547588200c561c585afba9
#
_entry.id   ceb3db1762547588200c561c585afba9
#
_cell.length_a   1.000
_cell.length_b   1.000
_cell.length_c   1.000
_cell.angle_alpha   90.00
_cell.angle_beta   90.00
_cell.angle_gamma   90.00
#
_symmetry.space_group_name_H-M   'P 1'
#
loop_
_entity.id
_entity.type
_entity.pdbx_description
1 polymer ?
#
loop_
_entity_poly.entity_id
_entity_poly.type
_entity_poly.pdbx_seq_one_letter_code
_entity_poly.pdbx_strand_id
1 'polypeptide(L)'
;MKQRMPSHTGRWSAVVLVVAGALAGCGSTTSSSPPTTAAHLTGWRAPAVFSNPPDSGHVIEPLSANPTGLAAHGYVEQEYFASGTAYSFTGRSTPTDGKWTIAVSGSAPYRTRIIVRRPSDPAKFDGNVVVEWMNVSDGESAPDWDYLNPALMDSGAAYVAVSAQALAVNGGKALLGSGSSPGLVQKEPDRYGTLHHPGDQYSLDMFAQIGQALRAPAPAPLGGLRPSHVVAVGESQSAFYLTTYADALQPLDPAYQGIFIHSRGGGAAPLGTLDVKSATSGHVLIRTDLDVPVFMLETQTDLIQLGYAGAQQPNTSRIRTWEVAGTSHADAYEVGPAATLLGCRTAVNSGPQHQVAQAAAVAFLRWVDDGVQPPSPQPFTLSSPEPPRLALDAHGNVIGGVRTPAVDVPVSTLSGAPPQGSSELCGLFGSTVPFSPQTLVALYGTKGRYIAAYTTDLDRAIAGGYILAADRPSLLAEAAQVSFPT
;
A
#
# COMPACT_ATOMS: atom_id res chain seq x y z
N MET A 1 -63.65 -5.91 -3.24
CA MET A 1 -64.24 -4.70 -3.85
C MET A 1 -63.15 -4.05 -4.68
N LYS A 2 -63.34 -4.09 -6.01
CA LYS A 2 -62.45 -3.52 -7.04
C LYS A 2 -62.64 -2.01 -7.09
N GLN A 3 -61.60 -1.21 -7.21
CA GLN A 3 -61.66 0.03 -7.98
C GLN A 3 -60.34 0.33 -8.68
N ARG A 4 -60.49 0.76 -9.90
CA ARG A 4 -59.51 0.91 -10.99
C ARG A 4 -58.81 2.27 -10.96
N MET A 5 -57.68 2.30 -11.68
CA MET A 5 -56.95 3.48 -12.17
C MET A 5 -57.80 4.51 -12.91
N PRO A 6 -57.25 5.73 -13.13
CA PRO A 6 -56.94 6.06 -14.53
C PRO A 6 -55.56 6.68 -14.77
N SER A 7 -55.10 6.38 -15.99
CA SER A 7 -53.93 6.93 -16.70
C SER A 7 -54.19 8.35 -17.21
N HIS A 8 -53.16 9.21 -17.19
CA HIS A 8 -53.11 10.38 -18.07
C HIS A 8 -51.76 10.53 -18.75
N THR A 9 -51.76 10.33 -20.04
CA THR A 9 -50.73 10.70 -21.00
C THR A 9 -50.86 12.20 -21.32
N GLY A 10 -49.77 12.94 -21.29
CA GLY A 10 -49.71 14.32 -21.75
C GLY A 10 -48.39 14.58 -22.49
N ARG A 11 -48.52 14.59 -23.83
CA ARG A 11 -47.49 15.11 -24.74
C ARG A 11 -47.45 16.64 -24.67
N TRP A 12 -46.29 17.23 -24.64
CA TRP A 12 -46.09 18.64 -25.00
C TRP A 12 -44.96 18.76 -26.02
N SER A 13 -45.33 19.43 -27.09
CA SER A 13 -44.57 19.69 -28.31
C SER A 13 -43.63 20.88 -28.16
N ALA A 14 -42.56 20.83 -28.92
CA ALA A 14 -41.55 21.86 -29.08
C ALA A 14 -42.12 23.17 -29.68
N VAL A 15 -41.56 24.30 -29.21
CA VAL A 15 -41.58 25.57 -29.95
C VAL A 15 -40.18 26.11 -30.04
N VAL A 16 -39.68 26.18 -31.26
CA VAL A 16 -38.44 26.84 -31.64
C VAL A 16 -38.75 28.33 -31.87
N LEU A 17 -38.02 29.22 -31.22
CA LEU A 17 -38.04 30.62 -31.61
C LEU A 17 -36.58 31.05 -31.89
N VAL A 18 -36.33 31.37 -33.16
CA VAL A 18 -35.11 32.02 -33.66
C VAL A 18 -35.31 33.52 -33.56
N VAL A 19 -34.42 34.19 -32.88
CA VAL A 19 -34.27 35.64 -32.99
C VAL A 19 -32.81 35.95 -33.31
N ALA A 20 -32.58 36.41 -34.51
CA ALA A 20 -31.31 36.99 -34.94
C ALA A 20 -31.25 38.45 -34.50
N GLY A 21 -30.20 38.82 -33.83
CA GLY A 21 -29.89 40.23 -33.49
C GLY A 21 -28.38 40.42 -33.58
N ALA A 22 -27.95 41.09 -34.65
CA ALA A 22 -26.59 41.53 -34.84
C ALA A 22 -26.34 42.83 -34.05
N LEU A 23 -25.34 42.82 -33.14
CA LEU A 23 -24.71 44.04 -32.64
C LEU A 23 -23.20 43.85 -32.61
N ALA A 24 -22.51 44.64 -33.39
CA ALA A 24 -21.07 44.78 -33.41
C ALA A 24 -20.59 45.44 -32.11
N GLY A 25 -19.71 44.79 -31.38
CA GLY A 25 -19.02 45.33 -30.22
C GLY A 25 -17.56 44.93 -30.26
N CYS A 26 -16.66 45.89 -30.40
CA CYS A 26 -15.21 45.68 -30.24
C CYS A 26 -14.91 45.11 -28.85
N GLY A 27 -14.46 43.89 -28.79
CA GLY A 27 -14.00 43.21 -27.58
C GLY A 27 -12.58 42.77 -27.78
N SER A 28 -11.69 43.27 -26.94
CA SER A 28 -10.29 42.88 -26.80
C SER A 28 -10.14 41.35 -26.71
N THR A 29 -9.39 40.77 -27.64
CA THR A 29 -8.98 39.36 -27.61
C THR A 29 -7.99 39.14 -26.50
N THR A 30 -8.46 38.65 -25.36
CA THR A 30 -7.60 37.93 -24.41
C THR A 30 -7.26 36.60 -25.04
N SER A 31 -6.05 36.48 -25.55
CA SER A 31 -5.47 35.21 -25.98
C SER A 31 -5.35 34.29 -24.76
N SER A 32 -6.27 33.37 -24.61
CA SER A 32 -6.06 32.21 -23.73
C SER A 32 -4.98 31.36 -24.38
N SER A 33 -3.77 31.42 -23.83
CA SER A 33 -2.72 30.47 -24.16
C SER A 33 -3.24 29.04 -23.97
N PRO A 34 -2.94 28.10 -24.89
CA PRO A 34 -3.28 26.71 -24.67
C PRO A 34 -2.55 26.19 -23.41
N PRO A 35 -3.12 25.23 -22.68
CA PRO A 35 -2.46 24.66 -21.51
C PRO A 35 -1.12 24.09 -21.95
N THR A 36 -0.08 24.56 -21.32
CA THR A 36 1.30 24.09 -21.51
C THR A 36 1.32 22.59 -21.20
N THR A 37 1.59 21.77 -22.20
CA THR A 37 1.94 20.36 -22.04
C THR A 37 3.04 20.30 -21.00
N ALA A 38 2.90 19.39 -20.01
CA ALA A 38 3.79 19.24 -18.87
C ALA A 38 5.27 19.13 -19.32
N ALA A 39 5.96 20.26 -19.33
CA ALA A 39 7.40 20.29 -19.33
C ALA A 39 7.84 19.72 -17.97
N HIS A 40 8.82 18.80 -17.95
CA HIS A 40 9.42 18.29 -16.74
C HIS A 40 9.74 19.47 -15.80
N LEU A 41 9.09 19.48 -14.64
CA LEU A 41 9.24 20.53 -13.64
C LEU A 41 10.45 20.26 -12.71
N THR A 42 11.47 19.53 -13.18
CA THR A 42 12.67 19.22 -12.40
C THR A 42 13.30 20.48 -11.83
N GLY A 43 13.47 20.51 -10.51
CA GLY A 43 14.09 21.62 -9.81
C GLY A 43 13.19 22.83 -9.50
N TRP A 44 11.88 22.74 -9.72
CA TRP A 44 10.93 23.83 -9.42
C TRP A 44 10.62 23.98 -7.91
N ARG A 45 10.90 22.95 -7.13
CA ARG A 45 10.76 22.94 -5.66
C ARG A 45 12.08 22.59 -4.98
N ALA A 46 12.26 23.08 -3.75
CA ALA A 46 13.41 22.73 -2.94
C ALA A 46 13.17 21.35 -2.27
N PRO A 47 14.18 20.50 -2.16
CA PRO A 47 14.11 19.31 -1.31
C PRO A 47 13.84 19.68 0.15
N ALA A 48 13.31 18.73 0.94
CA ALA A 48 13.12 18.91 2.37
C ALA A 48 14.45 19.17 3.09
N VAL A 49 14.39 19.95 4.17
CA VAL A 49 15.52 20.20 5.06
C VAL A 49 15.32 19.38 6.33
N PHE A 50 16.33 18.60 6.70
CA PHE A 50 16.29 17.76 7.90
C PHE A 50 16.92 18.48 9.10
N SER A 51 16.34 18.25 10.28
CA SER A 51 16.85 18.74 11.57
C SER A 51 16.61 17.70 12.66
N ASN A 52 17.43 17.73 13.71
CA ASN A 52 17.17 16.91 14.89
C ASN A 52 15.91 17.39 15.62
N PRO A 53 15.13 16.48 16.22
CA PRO A 53 14.10 16.85 17.19
C PRO A 53 14.73 17.48 18.45
N PRO A 54 13.95 18.15 19.31
CA PRO A 54 14.40 18.54 20.64
C PRO A 54 14.84 17.31 21.47
N ASP A 55 15.78 17.53 22.39
CA ASP A 55 16.21 16.49 23.35
C ASP A 55 15.17 16.24 24.47
N SER A 56 14.12 17.05 24.52
CA SER A 56 13.02 16.93 25.48
C SER A 56 11.91 15.98 24.98
N GLY A 57 11.15 15.44 25.92
CA GLY A 57 10.02 14.55 25.66
C GLY A 57 10.44 13.13 25.26
N HIS A 58 9.45 12.31 24.95
CA HIS A 58 9.62 10.91 24.57
C HIS A 58 9.35 10.70 23.09
N VAL A 59 10.06 9.73 22.49
CA VAL A 59 9.73 9.26 21.16
C VAL A 59 8.40 8.52 21.20
N ILE A 60 7.50 8.85 20.32
CA ILE A 60 6.23 8.12 20.14
C ILE A 60 6.43 7.14 18.98
N GLU A 61 6.47 5.86 19.33
CA GLU A 61 6.57 4.81 18.32
C GLU A 61 5.25 4.69 17.54
N PRO A 62 5.31 4.54 16.21
CA PRO A 62 4.15 4.16 15.43
C PRO A 62 3.65 2.76 15.82
N LEU A 63 2.37 2.50 15.62
CA LEU A 63 1.86 1.13 15.65
C LEU A 63 2.55 0.29 14.57
N SER A 64 2.63 -1.02 14.76
CA SER A 64 3.31 -1.95 13.82
C SER A 64 4.78 -1.59 13.52
N ALA A 65 5.39 -0.72 14.33
CA ALA A 65 6.76 -0.28 14.10
C ALA A 65 7.82 -1.33 14.46
N ASN A 66 7.49 -2.29 15.31
CA ASN A 66 8.32 -3.40 15.78
C ASN A 66 9.84 -3.09 15.83
N PRO A 67 10.30 -2.21 16.73
CA PRO A 67 11.72 -1.83 16.80
C PRO A 67 12.62 -2.92 17.39
N THR A 68 12.03 -4.07 17.78
CA THR A 68 12.75 -5.17 18.39
C THR A 68 13.71 -5.84 17.40
N GLY A 69 14.91 -6.13 17.86
CA GLY A 69 15.91 -6.81 17.04
C GLY A 69 16.83 -5.94 16.21
N LEU A 70 16.60 -4.62 16.10
CA LEU A 70 17.45 -3.72 15.30
C LEU A 70 18.94 -3.86 15.64
N ALA A 71 19.30 -3.78 16.93
CA ALA A 71 20.69 -3.88 17.37
C ALA A 71 21.29 -5.27 17.08
N ALA A 72 20.51 -6.35 17.15
CA ALA A 72 20.97 -7.70 16.83
C ALA A 72 21.30 -7.86 15.34
N HIS A 73 20.62 -7.10 14.47
CA HIS A 73 20.92 -7.02 13.04
C HIS A 73 21.95 -5.94 12.70
N GLY A 74 22.49 -5.24 13.70
CA GLY A 74 23.47 -4.17 13.49
C GLY A 74 22.85 -2.88 12.96
N TYR A 75 21.57 -2.64 13.23
CA TYR A 75 20.85 -1.43 12.85
C TYR A 75 20.77 -0.44 14.00
N VAL A 76 20.66 0.83 13.64
CA VAL A 76 20.34 1.94 14.52
C VAL A 76 19.07 2.63 14.06
N GLU A 77 18.30 3.15 15.02
CA GLU A 77 17.14 4.00 14.75
C GLU A 77 17.42 5.43 15.20
N GLN A 78 17.00 6.39 14.40
CA GLN A 78 17.09 7.82 14.71
C GLN A 78 15.86 8.54 14.14
N GLU A 79 15.35 9.49 14.92
CA GLU A 79 14.26 10.37 14.52
C GLU A 79 14.78 11.71 14.02
N TYR A 80 14.16 12.24 12.97
CA TYR A 80 14.43 13.58 12.44
C TYR A 80 13.14 14.31 12.12
N PHE A 81 13.22 15.63 12.01
CA PHE A 81 12.16 16.46 11.47
C PHE A 81 12.52 16.89 10.04
N ALA A 82 11.56 16.76 9.13
CA ALA A 82 11.66 17.22 7.75
C ALA A 82 10.81 18.48 7.58
N SER A 83 11.37 19.52 6.98
CA SER A 83 10.70 20.83 6.81
C SER A 83 10.86 21.34 5.39
N GLY A 84 9.89 22.11 4.94
CA GLY A 84 9.91 22.75 3.61
C GLY A 84 8.68 23.60 3.37
N THR A 85 8.49 23.99 2.12
CA THR A 85 7.24 24.56 1.62
C THR A 85 6.66 23.59 0.61
N ALA A 86 5.54 22.96 0.96
CA ALA A 86 4.87 22.01 0.11
C ALA A 86 3.81 22.68 -0.76
N TYR A 87 3.56 22.10 -1.92
CA TYR A 87 2.54 22.54 -2.87
C TYR A 87 1.34 21.61 -2.84
N SER A 88 0.15 22.20 -2.95
CA SER A 88 -1.08 21.48 -3.22
C SER A 88 -1.39 21.52 -4.72
N PHE A 89 -2.16 20.54 -5.16
CA PHE A 89 -2.50 20.39 -6.56
C PHE A 89 -4.00 20.34 -6.77
N THR A 90 -4.42 20.72 -7.96
CA THR A 90 -5.78 20.54 -8.46
C THR A 90 -5.73 19.81 -9.81
N GLY A 91 -6.74 19.01 -10.10
CA GLY A 91 -6.88 18.27 -11.35
C GLY A 91 -8.33 18.24 -11.80
N ARG A 92 -8.58 17.97 -13.08
CA ARG A 92 -9.94 18.02 -13.63
C ARG A 92 -10.80 16.81 -13.23
N SER A 93 -10.19 15.66 -13.01
CA SER A 93 -10.85 14.40 -12.63
C SER A 93 -9.79 13.38 -12.29
N THR A 94 -10.18 12.27 -11.62
CA THR A 94 -9.35 11.09 -11.47
C THR A 94 -9.50 10.24 -12.75
N PRO A 95 -8.55 10.27 -13.69
CA PRO A 95 -8.65 9.50 -14.91
C PRO A 95 -8.42 8.02 -14.61
N THR A 96 -9.22 7.16 -15.24
CA THR A 96 -9.13 5.70 -15.04
C THR A 96 -7.86 5.08 -15.64
N ASP A 97 -7.20 5.76 -16.60
CA ASP A 97 -5.94 5.33 -17.22
C ASP A 97 -4.68 5.78 -16.46
N GLY A 98 -4.84 6.38 -15.28
CA GLY A 98 -3.76 6.88 -14.43
C GLY A 98 -3.06 8.15 -14.95
N LYS A 99 -3.47 8.71 -16.09
CA LYS A 99 -2.78 9.89 -16.69
C LYS A 99 -3.39 11.21 -16.19
N TRP A 100 -3.05 11.54 -14.96
CA TRP A 100 -3.53 12.77 -14.35
C TRP A 100 -2.89 13.99 -14.97
N THR A 101 -3.71 15.03 -15.16
CA THR A 101 -3.24 16.39 -15.46
C THR A 101 -3.50 17.25 -14.25
N ILE A 102 -2.45 17.69 -13.59
CA ILE A 102 -2.52 18.47 -12.37
C ILE A 102 -1.85 19.84 -12.54
N ALA A 103 -2.28 20.80 -11.73
CA ALA A 103 -1.68 22.12 -11.64
C ALA A 103 -1.51 22.51 -10.16
N VAL A 104 -0.49 23.30 -9.85
CA VAL A 104 -0.30 23.86 -8.51
C VAL A 104 -1.49 24.74 -8.17
N SER A 105 -2.06 24.54 -6.98
CA SER A 105 -3.20 25.31 -6.47
C SER A 105 -2.88 26.15 -5.24
N GLY A 106 -1.81 25.85 -4.53
CA GLY A 106 -1.38 26.60 -3.36
C GLY A 106 -0.05 26.09 -2.83
N SER A 107 0.46 26.77 -1.81
CA SER A 107 1.67 26.33 -1.08
C SER A 107 1.54 26.65 0.41
N ALA A 108 2.17 25.84 1.24
CA ALA A 108 2.21 26.05 2.68
C ALA A 108 3.51 25.51 3.29
N PRO A 109 4.04 26.15 4.34
CA PRO A 109 5.15 25.59 5.09
C PRO A 109 4.71 24.35 5.83
N TYR A 110 5.63 23.39 5.98
CA TYR A 110 5.40 22.19 6.79
C TYR A 110 6.63 21.84 7.63
N ARG A 111 6.38 21.12 8.71
CA ARG A 111 7.38 20.42 9.50
C ARG A 111 6.76 19.11 10.00
N THR A 112 7.30 17.99 9.53
CA THR A 112 6.82 16.66 9.89
C THR A 112 7.94 15.79 10.43
N ARG A 113 7.60 14.59 10.92
CA ARG A 113 8.53 13.60 11.47
C ARG A 113 8.93 12.58 10.41
N ILE A 114 10.20 12.13 10.48
CA ILE A 114 10.66 10.88 9.87
C ILE A 114 11.40 10.04 10.92
N ILE A 115 11.29 8.72 10.82
CA ILE A 115 12.06 7.74 11.59
C ILE A 115 12.96 7.00 10.61
N VAL A 116 14.24 6.90 10.92
CA VAL A 116 15.25 6.30 10.05
C VAL A 116 15.86 5.10 10.73
N ARG A 117 15.81 3.94 10.08
CA ARG A 117 16.44 2.68 10.48
C ARG A 117 17.48 2.33 9.44
N ARG A 118 18.73 2.15 9.86
CA ARG A 118 19.81 1.93 8.92
C ARG A 118 20.95 1.10 9.53
N PRO A 119 21.76 0.43 8.70
CA PRO A 119 22.98 -0.21 9.18
C PRO A 119 23.85 0.76 9.97
N SER A 120 24.37 0.32 11.12
CA SER A 120 25.35 1.07 11.89
C SER A 120 26.74 1.03 11.26
N ASP A 121 27.04 -0.05 10.54
CA ASP A 121 28.24 -0.23 9.75
C ASP A 121 27.97 0.14 8.29
N PRO A 122 28.57 1.22 7.75
CA PRO A 122 28.37 1.63 6.37
C PRO A 122 28.73 0.57 5.31
N ALA A 123 29.63 -0.37 5.65
CA ALA A 123 30.02 -1.44 4.74
C ALA A 123 28.90 -2.47 4.51
N LYS A 124 27.87 -2.48 5.37
CA LYS A 124 26.71 -3.35 5.24
C LYS A 124 25.54 -2.71 4.49
N PHE A 125 25.64 -1.43 4.16
CA PHE A 125 24.59 -0.74 3.43
C PHE A 125 24.59 -1.17 1.95
N ASP A 126 23.46 -1.69 1.45
CA ASP A 126 23.32 -2.17 0.09
C ASP A 126 23.11 -1.06 -0.96
N GLY A 127 22.88 0.18 -0.52
CA GLY A 127 22.62 1.33 -1.39
C GLY A 127 21.13 1.69 -1.52
N ASN A 128 20.22 0.88 -0.99
CA ASN A 128 18.79 1.10 -1.08
C ASN A 128 18.23 1.83 0.14
N VAL A 129 17.35 2.80 -0.10
CA VAL A 129 16.55 3.48 0.92
C VAL A 129 15.08 3.26 0.61
N VAL A 130 14.40 2.53 1.48
CA VAL A 130 12.96 2.27 1.39
C VAL A 130 12.22 3.30 2.22
N VAL A 131 11.39 4.12 1.59
CA VAL A 131 10.66 5.22 2.22
C VAL A 131 9.20 4.85 2.32
N GLU A 132 8.72 4.63 3.54
CA GLU A 132 7.34 4.28 3.81
C GLU A 132 6.49 5.54 4.06
N TRP A 133 5.40 5.64 3.32
CA TRP A 133 4.28 6.51 3.66
C TRP A 133 3.50 5.85 4.79
N MET A 134 3.73 6.27 6.05
CA MET A 134 3.05 5.65 7.20
C MET A 134 1.53 5.75 7.10
N ASN A 135 0.86 4.67 7.45
CA ASN A 135 -0.59 4.54 7.49
C ASN A 135 -1.18 5.29 8.69
N VAL A 136 -2.37 5.86 8.52
CA VAL A 136 -3.10 6.54 9.60
C VAL A 136 -4.58 6.12 9.70
N SER A 137 -4.92 4.92 9.23
CA SER A 137 -6.31 4.43 9.23
C SER A 137 -6.88 4.32 10.65
N ASP A 138 -6.07 3.93 11.62
CA ASP A 138 -6.41 3.64 13.02
C ASP A 138 -5.46 4.38 14.01
N GLY A 139 -4.69 5.31 13.52
CA GLY A 139 -3.56 5.94 14.16
C GLY A 139 -2.31 5.74 13.33
N GLU A 140 -1.21 6.39 13.68
CA GLU A 140 0.01 6.27 12.89
C GLU A 140 0.66 4.90 13.05
N SER A 141 0.86 4.20 11.94
CA SER A 141 1.43 2.85 11.88
C SER A 141 2.41 2.70 10.71
N ALA A 142 3.31 1.71 10.82
CA ALA A 142 4.32 1.37 9.81
C ALA A 142 4.16 -0.11 9.38
N PRO A 143 3.05 -0.48 8.72
CA PRO A 143 2.76 -1.87 8.38
C PRO A 143 3.77 -2.47 7.41
N ASP A 144 4.27 -1.70 6.44
CA ASP A 144 5.29 -2.22 5.53
C ASP A 144 6.61 -2.51 6.25
N TRP A 145 6.99 -1.72 7.26
CA TRP A 145 8.10 -2.12 8.10
C TRP A 145 7.83 -3.46 8.81
N ASP A 146 6.65 -3.63 9.38
CA ASP A 146 6.31 -4.87 10.10
C ASP A 146 6.42 -6.09 9.20
N TYR A 147 5.88 -6.02 7.99
CA TYR A 147 5.95 -7.11 7.00
C TYR A 147 7.36 -7.32 6.43
N LEU A 148 8.12 -6.26 6.17
CA LEU A 148 9.32 -6.31 5.33
C LEU A 148 10.64 -6.27 6.11
N ASN A 149 10.64 -5.90 7.41
CA ASN A 149 11.86 -5.63 8.16
C ASN A 149 12.90 -6.75 8.12
N PRO A 150 12.54 -8.08 8.22
CA PRO A 150 13.56 -9.12 8.16
C PRO A 150 14.35 -9.08 6.84
N ALA A 151 13.64 -9.00 5.72
CA ALA A 151 14.28 -8.96 4.40
C ALA A 151 15.07 -7.69 4.16
N LEU A 152 14.58 -6.53 4.61
CA LEU A 152 15.28 -5.26 4.49
C LEU A 152 16.56 -5.22 5.34
N MET A 153 16.51 -5.73 6.58
CA MET A 153 17.69 -5.81 7.44
C MET A 153 18.71 -6.81 6.92
N ASP A 154 18.27 -7.94 6.40
CA ASP A 154 19.16 -8.96 5.84
C ASP A 154 19.84 -8.49 4.55
N SER A 155 19.16 -7.67 3.73
CA SER A 155 19.77 -7.06 2.55
C SER A 155 20.73 -5.92 2.87
N GLY A 156 20.55 -5.25 4.01
CA GLY A 156 21.30 -4.05 4.37
C GLY A 156 20.65 -2.74 3.88
N ALA A 157 19.38 -2.75 3.50
CA ALA A 157 18.66 -1.56 3.08
C ALA A 157 18.42 -0.60 4.25
N ALA A 158 18.49 0.70 4.02
CA ALA A 158 18.00 1.69 4.97
C ALA A 158 16.48 1.87 4.80
N TYR A 159 15.79 2.13 5.90
CA TYR A 159 14.36 2.37 5.91
C TYR A 159 14.04 3.74 6.52
N VAL A 160 13.05 4.43 5.96
CA VAL A 160 12.60 5.75 6.40
C VAL A 160 11.08 5.77 6.46
N ALA A 161 10.53 5.84 7.67
CA ALA A 161 9.10 6.05 7.88
C ALA A 161 8.76 7.54 7.88
N VAL A 162 7.72 7.95 7.17
CA VAL A 162 7.32 9.37 7.01
C VAL A 162 5.93 9.58 7.58
N SER A 163 5.79 10.49 8.56
CA SER A 163 4.50 11.03 9.01
C SER A 163 3.92 11.95 7.91
N ALA A 164 3.41 11.35 6.83
CA ALA A 164 3.06 12.05 5.60
C ALA A 164 1.67 12.71 5.64
N GLN A 165 0.83 12.39 6.62
CA GLN A 165 -0.56 12.86 6.70
C GLN A 165 -0.84 13.70 7.94
N ALA A 166 -1.81 14.60 7.81
CA ALA A 166 -2.18 15.53 8.86
C ALA A 166 -2.63 14.85 10.16
N LEU A 167 -3.28 13.69 10.08
CA LEU A 167 -3.72 12.94 11.26
C LEU A 167 -2.54 12.51 12.14
N ALA A 168 -1.44 12.08 11.56
CA ALA A 168 -0.25 11.68 12.30
C ALA A 168 0.30 12.83 13.16
N VAL A 169 0.39 14.01 12.58
CA VAL A 169 0.98 15.20 13.20
C VAL A 169 -0.02 15.95 14.08
N ASN A 170 -1.18 16.29 13.52
CA ASN A 170 -2.14 17.21 14.13
C ASN A 170 -3.25 16.47 14.92
N GLY A 171 -3.40 15.15 14.72
CA GLY A 171 -4.55 14.40 15.19
C GLY A 171 -5.84 14.72 14.43
N GLY A 172 -6.88 14.03 14.74
CA GLY A 172 -8.20 14.18 14.12
C GLY A 172 -9.00 12.89 14.09
N LYS A 173 -10.01 12.83 13.23
CA LYS A 173 -10.85 11.65 13.08
C LYS A 173 -10.09 10.58 12.26
N ALA A 174 -9.89 9.43 12.84
CA ALA A 174 -9.33 8.27 12.13
C ALA A 174 -10.30 7.74 11.08
N LEU A 175 -9.79 7.02 10.10
CA LEU A 175 -10.57 6.41 9.02
C LEU A 175 -11.37 5.21 9.52
N LEU A 176 -10.73 4.39 10.34
CA LEU A 176 -11.33 3.26 11.02
C LEU A 176 -11.67 3.65 12.48
N GLY A 177 -12.74 3.04 13.00
CA GLY A 177 -13.20 3.34 14.35
C GLY A 177 -14.08 4.58 14.45
N SER A 178 -14.59 4.86 15.66
CA SER A 178 -15.56 5.94 15.95
C SER A 178 -14.95 7.15 16.66
N GLY A 179 -13.63 7.12 16.91
CA GLY A 179 -12.92 8.08 17.76
C GLY A 179 -12.05 9.09 17.02
N SER A 180 -11.57 10.08 17.78
CA SER A 180 -10.48 10.96 17.37
C SER A 180 -9.16 10.36 17.84
N SER A 181 -8.18 10.28 16.94
CA SER A 181 -6.81 9.89 17.28
C SER A 181 -5.99 11.14 17.59
N PRO A 182 -5.32 11.22 18.76
CA PRO A 182 -4.41 12.32 19.02
C PRO A 182 -3.18 12.21 18.13
N GLY A 183 -2.77 13.33 17.51
CA GLY A 183 -1.53 13.41 16.75
C GLY A 183 -0.30 13.57 17.65
N LEU A 184 0.87 13.54 17.03
CA LEU A 184 2.16 13.69 17.73
C LEU A 184 2.22 14.93 18.59
N VAL A 185 1.76 16.07 18.07
CA VAL A 185 1.76 17.37 18.78
C VAL A 185 0.97 17.30 20.10
N GLN A 186 -0.09 16.48 20.15
CA GLN A 186 -0.94 16.32 21.32
C GLN A 186 -0.42 15.23 22.26
N LYS A 187 0.17 14.17 21.72
CA LYS A 187 0.71 13.05 22.50
C LYS A 187 1.94 13.45 23.31
N GLU A 188 2.84 14.24 22.72
CA GLU A 188 4.09 14.65 23.36
C GLU A 188 4.50 16.06 22.89
N PRO A 189 3.86 17.12 23.46
CA PRO A 189 4.07 18.50 23.01
C PRO A 189 5.47 19.02 23.25
N ASP A 190 6.19 18.54 24.28
CA ASP A 190 7.56 18.97 24.57
C ASP A 190 8.54 18.56 23.46
N ARG A 191 8.25 17.45 22.75
CA ARG A 191 9.04 16.97 21.63
C ARG A 191 8.50 17.45 20.29
N TYR A 192 7.20 17.33 20.09
CA TYR A 192 6.55 17.49 18.77
C TYR A 192 5.79 18.81 18.62
N GLY A 193 5.77 19.67 19.62
CA GLY A 193 5.00 20.93 19.58
C GLY A 193 5.41 21.91 18.47
N THR A 194 6.56 21.69 17.84
CA THR A 194 7.00 22.49 16.68
C THR A 194 6.64 21.86 15.32
N LEU A 195 6.06 20.67 15.32
CA LEU A 195 5.56 20.06 14.09
C LEU A 195 4.31 20.78 13.60
N HIS A 196 4.15 20.83 12.30
CA HIS A 196 3.01 21.45 11.65
C HIS A 196 2.75 20.78 10.30
N HIS A 197 1.55 20.23 10.14
CA HIS A 197 1.09 19.66 8.88
C HIS A 197 -0.04 20.52 8.30
N PRO A 198 0.11 21.09 7.11
CA PRO A 198 -0.84 22.06 6.55
C PRO A 198 -2.13 21.44 5.99
N GLY A 199 -2.25 20.11 5.99
CA GLY A 199 -3.38 19.35 5.47
C GLY A 199 -2.98 18.36 4.38
N ASP A 200 -3.79 17.32 4.16
CA ASP A 200 -3.43 16.20 3.27
C ASP A 200 -3.29 16.57 1.79
N GLN A 201 -3.85 17.70 1.37
CA GLN A 201 -3.65 18.23 0.02
C GLN A 201 -2.18 18.57 -0.29
N TYR A 202 -1.32 18.65 0.74
CA TYR A 202 0.12 18.92 0.63
C TYR A 202 0.97 17.65 0.76
N SER A 203 0.38 16.55 1.21
CA SER A 203 1.09 15.32 1.57
C SER A 203 1.90 14.72 0.41
N LEU A 204 1.34 14.73 -0.80
CA LEU A 204 2.03 14.21 -1.99
C LEU A 204 3.35 14.93 -2.24
N ASP A 205 3.34 16.26 -2.13
CA ASP A 205 4.54 17.07 -2.36
C ASP A 205 5.54 16.98 -1.20
N MET A 206 5.05 16.95 0.05
CA MET A 206 5.88 16.73 1.22
C MET A 206 6.66 15.42 1.10
N PHE A 207 5.97 14.34 0.74
CA PHE A 207 6.56 13.02 0.56
C PHE A 207 7.61 13.03 -0.57
N ALA A 208 7.32 13.69 -1.68
CA ALA A 208 8.25 13.83 -2.79
C ALA A 208 9.51 14.66 -2.40
N GLN A 209 9.35 15.78 -1.68
CA GLN A 209 10.48 16.59 -1.21
C GLN A 209 11.41 15.81 -0.28
N ILE A 210 10.83 14.95 0.59
CA ILE A 210 11.60 14.06 1.47
C ILE A 210 12.38 13.03 0.63
N GLY A 211 11.74 12.38 -0.34
CA GLY A 211 12.41 11.45 -1.26
C GLY A 211 13.57 12.11 -2.01
N GLN A 212 13.36 13.31 -2.54
CA GLN A 212 14.44 14.08 -3.20
C GLN A 212 15.59 14.42 -2.26
N ALA A 213 15.28 14.83 -1.02
CA ALA A 213 16.30 15.15 -0.03
C ALA A 213 17.15 13.93 0.38
N LEU A 214 16.53 12.75 0.43
CA LEU A 214 17.21 11.49 0.72
C LEU A 214 18.11 11.02 -0.44
N ARG A 215 17.91 11.50 -1.66
CA ARG A 215 18.78 11.21 -2.82
C ARG A 215 20.06 12.04 -2.86
N ALA A 216 20.21 13.02 -1.97
CA ALA A 216 21.43 13.81 -1.90
C ALA A 216 22.65 12.92 -1.55
N PRO A 217 23.85 13.27 -2.01
CA PRO A 217 25.06 12.57 -1.57
C PRO A 217 25.25 12.67 -0.06
N ALA A 218 25.14 11.54 0.65
CA ALA A 218 25.26 11.45 2.11
C ALA A 218 24.31 12.39 2.89
N PRO A 219 22.97 12.22 2.75
CA PRO A 219 22.01 13.05 3.47
C PRO A 219 22.12 12.82 4.98
N ALA A 220 21.96 13.90 5.78
CA ALA A 220 22.16 13.87 7.23
C ALA A 220 21.40 12.72 7.93
N PRO A 221 20.13 12.41 7.62
CA PRO A 221 19.40 11.33 8.29
C PRO A 221 20.02 9.95 8.07
N LEU A 222 20.72 9.74 6.97
CA LEU A 222 21.35 8.46 6.65
C LEU A 222 22.75 8.30 7.30
N GLY A 223 23.19 9.26 8.12
CA GLY A 223 24.44 9.11 8.89
C GLY A 223 25.69 8.93 8.03
N GLY A 224 25.73 9.53 6.84
CA GLY A 224 26.85 9.44 5.90
C GLY A 224 26.75 8.31 4.87
N LEU A 225 25.74 7.46 4.95
CA LEU A 225 25.45 6.47 3.89
C LEU A 225 25.13 7.20 2.57
N ARG A 226 25.54 6.59 1.46
CA ARG A 226 25.34 7.15 0.11
C ARG A 226 24.30 6.29 -0.63
N PRO A 227 23.06 6.76 -0.75
CA PRO A 227 22.03 6.01 -1.44
C PRO A 227 22.34 5.92 -2.94
N SER A 228 22.14 4.74 -3.50
CA SER A 228 22.08 4.50 -4.95
C SER A 228 20.64 4.67 -5.43
N HIS A 229 19.70 4.10 -4.66
CA HIS A 229 18.28 4.17 -4.98
C HIS A 229 17.47 4.56 -3.74
N VAL A 230 16.42 5.35 -3.98
CA VAL A 230 15.40 5.72 -3.00
C VAL A 230 14.06 5.31 -3.58
N VAL A 231 13.37 4.39 -2.93
CA VAL A 231 12.10 3.82 -3.39
C VAL A 231 10.99 4.12 -2.40
N ALA A 232 9.76 4.24 -2.89
CA ALA A 232 8.58 4.46 -2.07
C ALA A 232 7.84 3.15 -1.79
N VAL A 233 7.30 3.01 -0.57
CA VAL A 233 6.43 1.92 -0.17
C VAL A 233 5.25 2.45 0.64
N GLY A 234 4.09 1.80 0.56
CA GLY A 234 2.92 2.15 1.35
C GLY A 234 1.80 1.14 1.20
N GLU A 235 1.21 0.80 2.33
CA GLU A 235 0.18 -0.22 2.47
C GLU A 235 -1.20 0.41 2.69
N SER A 236 -2.25 -0.23 2.17
CA SER A 236 -3.65 0.10 2.46
C SER A 236 -3.99 1.57 2.11
N GLN A 237 -4.33 2.38 3.11
CA GLN A 237 -4.59 3.81 2.92
C GLN A 237 -3.43 4.52 2.23
N SER A 238 -2.19 4.20 2.59
CA SER A 238 -1.00 4.77 1.99
C SER A 238 -0.82 4.34 0.53
N ALA A 239 -1.24 3.11 0.19
CA ALA A 239 -1.25 2.61 -1.18
C ALA A 239 -2.16 3.43 -2.10
N PHE A 240 -3.30 3.94 -1.62
CA PHE A 240 -4.14 4.86 -2.39
C PHE A 240 -3.42 6.18 -2.70
N TYR A 241 -2.68 6.73 -1.73
CA TYR A 241 -1.87 7.94 -1.95
C TYR A 241 -0.68 7.67 -2.88
N LEU A 242 -0.01 6.52 -2.75
CA LEU A 242 1.07 6.15 -3.67
C LEU A 242 0.55 5.89 -5.10
N THR A 243 -0.68 5.39 -5.27
CA THR A 243 -1.32 5.31 -6.59
C THR A 243 -1.45 6.70 -7.20
N THR A 244 -1.97 7.67 -6.44
CA THR A 244 -2.07 9.07 -6.91
C THR A 244 -0.69 9.69 -7.14
N TYR A 245 0.28 9.39 -6.28
CA TYR A 245 1.66 9.86 -6.45
C TYR A 245 2.27 9.35 -7.75
N ALA A 246 2.17 8.04 -8.01
CA ALA A 246 2.68 7.39 -9.22
C ALA A 246 2.07 8.01 -10.49
N ASP A 247 0.77 8.25 -10.46
CA ASP A 247 0.01 8.68 -11.62
C ASP A 247 0.08 10.19 -11.88
N ALA A 248 0.11 10.99 -10.81
CA ALA A 248 0.01 12.44 -10.91
C ALA A 248 1.37 13.15 -10.77
N LEU A 249 2.19 12.78 -9.76
CA LEU A 249 3.35 13.56 -9.38
C LEU A 249 4.67 13.00 -9.92
N GLN A 250 4.86 11.69 -9.87
CA GLN A 250 6.09 11.03 -10.32
C GLN A 250 6.49 11.40 -11.76
N PRO A 251 5.56 11.54 -12.74
CA PRO A 251 5.92 11.95 -14.10
C PRO A 251 6.40 13.41 -14.22
N LEU A 252 5.98 14.25 -13.29
CA LEU A 252 6.31 15.68 -13.31
C LEU A 252 7.66 15.95 -12.64
N ASP A 253 7.90 15.24 -11.54
CA ASP A 253 9.10 15.41 -10.71
C ASP A 253 9.46 14.09 -10.02
N PRO A 254 10.26 13.23 -10.69
CA PRO A 254 10.56 11.89 -10.21
C PRO A 254 11.47 11.92 -8.97
N ALA A 255 10.86 11.78 -7.78
CA ALA A 255 11.59 11.70 -6.53
C ALA A 255 12.07 10.28 -6.21
N TYR A 256 11.34 9.26 -6.65
CA TYR A 256 11.62 7.85 -6.35
C TYR A 256 12.02 7.08 -7.60
N GLN A 257 12.96 6.12 -7.45
CA GLN A 257 13.43 5.25 -8.52
C GLN A 257 12.64 3.94 -8.63
N GLY A 258 11.67 3.73 -7.74
CA GLY A 258 10.72 2.62 -7.76
C GLY A 258 9.59 2.88 -6.78
N ILE A 259 8.42 2.28 -7.01
CA ILE A 259 7.25 2.44 -6.15
C ILE A 259 6.68 1.04 -5.88
N PHE A 260 6.58 0.68 -4.59
CA PHE A 260 5.96 -0.55 -4.12
C PHE A 260 4.63 -0.20 -3.46
N ILE A 261 3.54 -0.66 -4.05
CA ILE A 261 2.17 -0.40 -3.61
C ILE A 261 1.62 -1.68 -3.02
N HIS A 262 1.35 -1.69 -1.70
CA HIS A 262 0.91 -2.86 -0.97
C HIS A 262 -0.57 -2.75 -0.60
N SER A 263 -1.37 -3.74 -0.98
CA SER A 263 -2.80 -3.85 -0.62
C SER A 263 -3.64 -2.61 -0.97
N ARG A 264 -3.56 -2.16 -2.22
CA ARG A 264 -4.43 -1.06 -2.71
C ARG A 264 -5.83 -1.57 -3.04
N GLY A 265 -6.78 -0.64 -3.10
CA GLY A 265 -8.11 -0.90 -3.69
C GLY A 265 -8.20 -0.51 -5.16
N GLY A 266 -9.42 -0.51 -5.70
CA GLY A 266 -9.69 -0.19 -7.10
C GLY A 266 -9.44 1.25 -7.51
N GLY A 267 -9.46 2.20 -6.56
CA GLY A 267 -9.30 3.63 -6.80
C GLY A 267 -7.94 4.19 -6.43
N ALA A 268 -7.90 5.50 -6.27
CA ALA A 268 -6.74 6.26 -5.82
C ALA A 268 -7.19 7.35 -4.84
N ALA A 269 -6.29 7.86 -4.00
CA ALA A 269 -6.59 9.00 -3.15
C ALA A 269 -6.83 10.25 -4.01
N PRO A 270 -7.76 11.14 -3.63
CA PRO A 270 -7.91 12.42 -4.28
C PRO A 270 -6.67 13.32 -4.01
N LEU A 271 -6.58 14.45 -4.70
CA LEU A 271 -5.55 15.46 -4.45
C LEU A 271 -5.81 16.23 -3.13
N GLY A 272 -6.27 15.55 -2.11
CA GLY A 272 -6.66 16.10 -0.80
C GLY A 272 -6.90 14.99 0.20
N THR A 273 -7.86 15.19 1.12
CA THR A 273 -8.20 14.18 2.12
C THR A 273 -8.86 12.96 1.47
N LEU A 274 -8.42 11.78 1.85
CA LEU A 274 -8.95 10.52 1.35
C LEU A 274 -10.44 10.35 1.69
N ASP A 275 -11.23 10.02 0.68
CA ASP A 275 -12.57 9.48 0.82
C ASP A 275 -12.53 7.97 0.50
N VAL A 276 -12.73 7.14 1.51
CA VAL A 276 -12.65 5.67 1.38
C VAL A 276 -13.58 5.14 0.32
N LYS A 277 -14.81 5.64 0.27
CA LYS A 277 -15.79 5.16 -0.70
C LYS A 277 -15.32 5.41 -2.13
N SER A 278 -14.78 6.59 -2.43
CA SER A 278 -14.21 6.89 -3.74
C SER A 278 -12.99 6.03 -4.04
N ALA A 279 -12.13 5.81 -3.04
CA ALA A 279 -10.92 5.01 -3.19
C ALA A 279 -11.22 3.52 -3.44
N THR A 280 -12.24 2.95 -2.79
CA THR A 280 -12.57 1.53 -2.94
C THR A 280 -13.53 1.24 -4.11
N SER A 281 -14.33 2.22 -4.54
CA SER A 281 -15.25 2.06 -5.68
C SER A 281 -14.69 2.55 -7.02
N GLY A 282 -13.48 3.10 -7.02
CA GLY A 282 -12.80 3.59 -8.23
C GLY A 282 -12.25 2.44 -9.09
N HIS A 283 -11.90 2.78 -10.34
CA HIS A 283 -11.23 1.87 -11.29
C HIS A 283 -10.07 2.66 -11.89
N VAL A 284 -8.98 2.80 -11.13
CA VAL A 284 -7.81 3.59 -11.52
C VAL A 284 -6.64 2.66 -11.79
N LEU A 285 -6.16 2.66 -13.02
CA LEU A 285 -4.96 1.92 -13.41
C LEU A 285 -3.72 2.75 -13.11
N ILE A 286 -2.61 2.10 -12.81
CA ILE A 286 -1.30 2.76 -12.82
C ILE A 286 -0.96 3.09 -14.28
N ARG A 287 -0.54 4.32 -14.53
CA ARG A 287 -0.10 4.76 -15.87
C ARG A 287 1.07 3.94 -16.38
N THR A 288 1.06 3.63 -17.68
CA THR A 288 2.02 2.71 -18.29
C THR A 288 3.27 3.37 -18.84
N ASP A 289 3.38 4.69 -18.75
CA ASP A 289 4.45 5.51 -19.30
C ASP A 289 5.44 6.05 -18.24
N LEU A 290 5.50 5.38 -17.08
CA LEU A 290 6.52 5.65 -16.05
C LEU A 290 7.88 5.06 -16.46
N ASP A 291 8.94 5.79 -16.16
CA ASP A 291 10.32 5.34 -16.38
C ASP A 291 10.84 4.44 -15.25
N VAL A 292 10.11 4.35 -14.12
CA VAL A 292 10.48 3.59 -12.94
C VAL A 292 9.61 2.34 -12.77
N PRO A 293 10.11 1.28 -12.13
CA PRO A 293 9.31 0.12 -11.75
C PRO A 293 8.19 0.48 -10.76
N VAL A 294 6.99 -0.07 -11.00
CA VAL A 294 5.89 -0.09 -10.04
C VAL A 294 5.52 -1.53 -9.74
N PHE A 295 5.67 -1.92 -8.49
CA PHE A 295 5.29 -3.24 -8.00
C PHE A 295 4.01 -3.12 -7.18
N MET A 296 3.03 -3.98 -7.42
CA MET A 296 1.80 -4.08 -6.65
C MET A 296 1.71 -5.46 -6.00
N LEU A 297 1.45 -5.49 -4.69
CA LEU A 297 1.21 -6.71 -3.92
C LEU A 297 -0.22 -6.66 -3.40
N GLU A 298 -1.05 -7.63 -3.79
CA GLU A 298 -2.48 -7.62 -3.54
C GLU A 298 -2.95 -8.92 -2.88
N THR A 299 -3.98 -8.82 -2.06
CA THR A 299 -4.62 -9.94 -1.38
C THR A 299 -6.00 -10.25 -1.95
N GLN A 300 -6.61 -11.34 -1.51
CA GLN A 300 -7.99 -11.66 -1.89
C GLN A 300 -9.00 -10.60 -1.41
N THR A 301 -8.75 -10.02 -0.23
CA THR A 301 -9.58 -8.94 0.33
C THR A 301 -9.53 -7.71 -0.56
N ASP A 302 -8.36 -7.33 -1.01
CA ASP A 302 -8.15 -6.14 -1.84
C ASP A 302 -8.91 -6.26 -3.17
N LEU A 303 -8.86 -7.44 -3.78
CA LEU A 303 -9.60 -7.68 -5.02
C LEU A 303 -11.11 -7.49 -4.84
N ILE A 304 -11.68 -8.10 -3.82
CA ILE A 304 -13.14 -8.24 -3.70
C ILE A 304 -13.75 -7.13 -2.85
N GLN A 305 -13.17 -6.82 -1.68
CA GLN A 305 -13.77 -5.85 -0.75
C GLN A 305 -13.30 -4.42 -1.03
N LEU A 306 -12.03 -4.25 -1.42
CA LEU A 306 -11.48 -2.94 -1.75
C LEU A 306 -11.57 -2.61 -3.25
N GLY A 307 -12.17 -3.52 -4.06
CA GLY A 307 -12.52 -3.24 -5.44
C GLY A 307 -11.36 -3.31 -6.44
N TYR A 308 -10.18 -3.83 -6.03
CA TYR A 308 -9.03 -3.91 -6.94
C TYR A 308 -9.30 -4.75 -8.20
N ALA A 309 -10.25 -5.69 -8.16
CA ALA A 309 -10.66 -6.44 -9.36
C ALA A 309 -11.01 -5.53 -10.55
N GLY A 310 -11.55 -4.33 -10.29
CA GLY A 310 -11.84 -3.32 -11.33
C GLY A 310 -10.60 -2.55 -11.82
N ALA A 311 -9.47 -2.65 -11.12
CA ALA A 311 -8.21 -1.98 -11.44
C ALA A 311 -7.09 -2.96 -11.82
N GLN A 312 -7.40 -4.25 -12.01
CA GLN A 312 -6.44 -5.21 -12.53
C GLN A 312 -5.92 -4.77 -13.90
N GLN A 313 -4.62 -4.89 -14.10
CA GLN A 313 -3.97 -4.51 -15.35
C GLN A 313 -2.85 -5.48 -15.71
N PRO A 314 -2.51 -5.63 -17.00
CA PRO A 314 -1.44 -6.51 -17.42
C PRO A 314 -0.08 -6.11 -16.84
N ASN A 315 0.72 -7.10 -16.47
CA ASN A 315 2.12 -6.90 -16.18
C ASN A 315 2.86 -6.40 -17.43
N THR A 316 3.78 -5.46 -17.24
CA THR A 316 4.59 -4.86 -18.30
C THR A 316 6.08 -4.89 -17.94
N SER A 317 6.92 -4.23 -18.72
CA SER A 317 8.33 -4.02 -18.36
C SER A 317 8.52 -3.04 -17.18
N ARG A 318 7.47 -2.33 -16.77
CA ARG A 318 7.50 -1.34 -15.66
C ARG A 318 6.44 -1.58 -14.61
N ILE A 319 5.48 -2.47 -14.81
CA ILE A 319 4.41 -2.79 -13.87
C ILE A 319 4.45 -4.28 -13.58
N ARG A 320 4.45 -4.63 -12.30
CA ARG A 320 4.37 -6.00 -11.81
C ARG A 320 3.32 -6.08 -10.71
N THR A 321 2.41 -7.05 -10.83
CA THR A 321 1.42 -7.36 -9.79
C THR A 321 1.58 -8.79 -9.33
N TRP A 322 1.63 -8.98 -8.02
CA TRP A 322 1.47 -10.27 -7.37
C TRP A 322 0.17 -10.25 -6.55
N GLU A 323 -0.76 -11.10 -6.91
CA GLU A 323 -1.97 -11.40 -6.14
C GLU A 323 -1.70 -12.66 -5.34
N VAL A 324 -1.71 -12.58 -4.00
CA VAL A 324 -1.21 -13.65 -3.13
C VAL A 324 -2.34 -14.54 -2.64
N ALA A 325 -2.32 -15.81 -3.03
CA ALA A 325 -3.34 -16.78 -2.68
C ALA A 325 -3.33 -17.11 -1.18
N GLY A 326 -4.53 -17.17 -0.59
CA GLY A 326 -4.71 -17.50 0.83
C GLY A 326 -4.46 -16.35 1.78
N THR A 327 -4.46 -15.09 1.33
CA THR A 327 -4.16 -13.92 2.15
C THR A 327 -5.34 -12.96 2.26
N SER A 328 -5.32 -12.11 3.27
CA SER A 328 -6.27 -11.03 3.54
C SER A 328 -5.53 -9.70 3.69
N HIS A 329 -6.26 -8.60 3.64
CA HIS A 329 -5.74 -7.25 3.71
C HIS A 329 -4.82 -7.01 4.91
N ALA A 330 -5.28 -7.43 6.09
CA ALA A 330 -4.51 -7.53 7.32
C ALA A 330 -4.63 -8.97 7.86
N ASP A 331 -3.67 -9.46 8.59
CA ASP A 331 -3.63 -10.88 8.99
C ASP A 331 -3.15 -11.11 10.42
N ALA A 332 -3.01 -12.37 10.80
CA ALA A 332 -2.55 -12.77 12.12
C ALA A 332 -1.09 -12.37 12.40
N TYR A 333 -0.27 -12.18 11.39
CA TYR A 333 1.11 -11.74 11.55
C TYR A 333 1.16 -10.29 12.01
N GLU A 334 0.44 -9.40 11.34
CA GLU A 334 0.40 -7.98 11.65
C GLU A 334 -0.20 -7.69 13.03
N VAL A 335 -1.35 -8.32 13.35
CA VAL A 335 -2.03 -8.04 14.63
C VAL A 335 -1.48 -8.85 15.80
N GLY A 336 -0.70 -9.89 15.53
CA GLY A 336 -0.08 -10.71 16.55
C GLY A 336 -1.08 -11.24 17.61
N PRO A 337 -0.71 -11.21 18.91
CA PRO A 337 -1.58 -11.67 19.99
C PRO A 337 -2.92 -10.93 20.10
N ALA A 338 -3.02 -9.70 19.57
CA ALA A 338 -4.25 -8.93 19.59
C ALA A 338 -5.34 -9.50 18.66
N ALA A 339 -5.01 -10.42 17.76
CA ALA A 339 -5.95 -11.11 16.87
C ALA A 339 -7.18 -11.67 17.60
N THR A 340 -6.99 -12.21 18.81
CA THR A 340 -8.07 -12.78 19.62
C THR A 340 -9.00 -11.71 20.23
N LEU A 341 -8.54 -10.46 20.30
CA LEU A 341 -9.30 -9.33 20.87
C LEU A 341 -10.17 -8.63 19.82
N LEU A 342 -9.96 -8.89 18.53
CA LEU A 342 -10.77 -8.29 17.46
C LEU A 342 -12.24 -8.73 17.48
N GLY A 343 -12.58 -9.79 18.20
CA GLY A 343 -13.95 -10.29 18.31
C GLY A 343 -14.51 -10.89 17.02
N CYS A 344 -13.64 -11.31 16.08
CA CYS A 344 -14.05 -11.96 14.86
C CYS A 344 -14.57 -13.37 15.11
N ARG A 345 -15.57 -13.80 14.35
CA ARG A 345 -16.27 -15.09 14.55
C ARG A 345 -15.39 -16.31 14.26
N THR A 346 -14.41 -16.13 13.39
CA THR A 346 -13.41 -17.14 13.03
C THR A 346 -12.02 -16.65 13.40
N ALA A 347 -11.05 -17.53 13.47
CA ALA A 347 -9.66 -17.11 13.51
C ALA A 347 -9.37 -16.23 12.29
N VAL A 348 -8.64 -15.14 12.51
CA VAL A 348 -8.19 -14.27 11.43
C VAL A 348 -7.28 -15.03 10.47
N ASN A 349 -7.13 -14.54 9.26
CA ASN A 349 -6.28 -15.16 8.25
C ASN A 349 -4.84 -15.29 8.76
N SER A 350 -4.26 -16.46 8.58
CA SER A 350 -2.86 -16.77 8.92
C SER A 350 -2.08 -17.24 7.67
N GLY A 351 -2.44 -16.69 6.53
CA GLY A 351 -1.81 -17.00 5.25
C GLY A 351 -0.38 -16.47 5.15
N PRO A 352 0.31 -16.75 4.05
CA PRO A 352 1.74 -16.52 3.89
C PRO A 352 2.06 -15.09 3.41
N GLN A 353 1.28 -14.08 3.82
CA GLN A 353 1.43 -12.71 3.30
C GLN A 353 2.82 -12.16 3.59
N HIS A 354 3.30 -12.24 4.84
CA HIS A 354 4.59 -11.67 5.20
C HIS A 354 5.77 -12.33 4.47
N GLN A 355 5.78 -13.67 4.31
CA GLN A 355 6.84 -14.34 3.58
C GLN A 355 6.86 -13.94 2.10
N VAL A 356 5.68 -13.85 1.47
CA VAL A 356 5.58 -13.43 0.07
C VAL A 356 5.89 -11.93 -0.08
N ALA A 357 5.49 -11.08 0.88
CA ALA A 357 5.83 -9.66 0.88
C ALA A 357 7.34 -9.42 0.97
N GLN A 358 8.05 -10.19 1.82
CA GLN A 358 9.51 -10.14 1.91
C GLN A 358 10.18 -10.57 0.60
N ALA A 359 9.72 -11.65 -0.02
CA ALA A 359 10.22 -12.08 -1.32
C ALA A 359 9.92 -11.04 -2.41
N ALA A 360 8.74 -10.42 -2.36
CA ALA A 360 8.35 -9.34 -3.28
C ALA A 360 9.24 -8.09 -3.12
N ALA A 361 9.56 -7.69 -1.89
CA ALA A 361 10.44 -6.56 -1.61
C ALA A 361 11.86 -6.81 -2.15
N VAL A 362 12.43 -7.99 -1.90
CA VAL A 362 13.74 -8.37 -2.45
C VAL A 362 13.73 -8.39 -3.98
N ALA A 363 12.69 -8.95 -4.59
CA ALA A 363 12.55 -8.99 -6.04
C ALA A 363 12.37 -7.58 -6.63
N PHE A 364 11.64 -6.70 -5.95
CA PHE A 364 11.43 -5.30 -6.34
C PHE A 364 12.73 -4.50 -6.26
N LEU A 365 13.48 -4.57 -5.16
CA LEU A 365 14.76 -3.88 -5.03
C LEU A 365 15.74 -4.35 -6.11
N ARG A 366 15.85 -5.65 -6.35
CA ARG A 366 16.66 -6.18 -7.43
C ARG A 366 16.21 -5.69 -8.83
N TRP A 367 14.91 -5.46 -9.01
CA TRP A 367 14.42 -4.87 -10.26
C TRP A 367 14.84 -3.41 -10.41
N VAL A 368 14.87 -2.65 -9.33
CA VAL A 368 15.36 -1.27 -9.30
C VAL A 368 16.88 -1.22 -9.52
N ASP A 369 17.63 -2.10 -8.85
CA ASP A 369 19.10 -2.11 -8.88
C ASP A 369 19.66 -2.60 -10.20
N ASP A 370 19.20 -3.77 -10.65
CA ASP A 370 19.79 -4.55 -11.74
C ASP A 370 18.92 -4.62 -12.99
N GLY A 371 17.68 -4.10 -12.94
CA GLY A 371 16.71 -4.24 -14.01
C GLY A 371 16.13 -5.66 -14.15
N VAL A 372 16.41 -6.56 -13.19
CA VAL A 372 15.91 -7.94 -13.20
C VAL A 372 14.44 -7.97 -12.78
N GLN A 373 13.56 -8.14 -13.75
CA GLN A 373 12.13 -8.13 -13.51
C GLN A 373 11.69 -9.29 -12.57
N PRO A 374 10.82 -9.02 -11.57
CA PRO A 374 10.21 -10.05 -10.76
C PRO A 374 9.41 -11.04 -11.61
N PRO A 375 9.23 -12.30 -11.14
CA PRO A 375 8.33 -13.26 -11.78
C PRO A 375 6.95 -12.65 -12.05
N SER A 376 6.28 -13.13 -13.11
CA SER A 376 4.97 -12.67 -13.55
C SER A 376 3.95 -13.80 -13.36
N PRO A 377 3.36 -13.95 -12.16
CA PRO A 377 2.33 -14.97 -11.92
C PRO A 377 1.07 -14.65 -12.71
N GLN A 378 0.23 -15.69 -12.93
CA GLN A 378 -1.12 -15.46 -13.42
C GLN A 378 -1.94 -14.76 -12.32
N PRO A 379 -2.86 -13.86 -12.66
CA PRO A 379 -3.75 -13.25 -11.68
C PRO A 379 -4.69 -14.28 -11.05
N PHE A 380 -5.43 -13.89 -10.02
CA PHE A 380 -6.52 -14.71 -9.50
C PHE A 380 -7.55 -15.01 -10.60
N THR A 381 -8.04 -16.23 -10.57
CA THR A 381 -9.15 -16.62 -11.45
C THR A 381 -10.46 -16.12 -10.86
N LEU A 382 -11.24 -15.40 -11.65
CA LEU A 382 -12.59 -14.98 -11.27
C LEU A 382 -13.61 -16.00 -11.78
N SER A 383 -14.51 -16.46 -10.90
CA SER A 383 -15.68 -17.26 -11.26
C SER A 383 -16.81 -16.40 -11.80
N SER A 384 -16.82 -15.10 -11.46
CA SER A 384 -17.71 -14.07 -12.01
C SER A 384 -16.96 -12.74 -12.06
N PRO A 385 -16.98 -12.02 -13.19
CA PRO A 385 -16.40 -10.69 -13.28
C PRO A 385 -17.31 -9.59 -12.71
N GLU A 386 -18.64 -9.81 -12.69
CA GLU A 386 -19.62 -8.81 -12.25
C GLU A 386 -20.83 -9.47 -11.55
N PRO A 387 -21.03 -9.27 -10.23
CA PRO A 387 -20.01 -8.76 -9.31
C PRO A 387 -18.80 -9.70 -9.26
N PRO A 388 -17.58 -9.17 -9.01
CA PRO A 388 -16.38 -9.99 -9.02
C PRO A 388 -16.41 -11.02 -7.90
N ARG A 389 -16.10 -12.27 -8.25
CA ARG A 389 -16.00 -13.40 -7.31
C ARG A 389 -14.79 -14.25 -7.66
N LEU A 390 -14.03 -14.64 -6.66
CA LEU A 390 -12.90 -15.55 -6.83
C LEU A 390 -13.37 -16.97 -7.18
N ALA A 391 -12.66 -17.63 -8.07
CA ALA A 391 -12.79 -19.06 -8.27
C ALA A 391 -12.06 -19.81 -7.15
N LEU A 392 -12.69 -20.80 -6.56
CA LEU A 392 -12.16 -21.57 -5.45
C LEU A 392 -11.96 -23.03 -5.87
N ASP A 393 -10.96 -23.67 -5.29
CA ASP A 393 -10.74 -25.11 -5.41
C ASP A 393 -11.73 -25.92 -4.53
N ALA A 394 -11.60 -27.25 -4.53
CA ALA A 394 -12.46 -28.15 -3.74
C ALA A 394 -12.32 -27.94 -2.22
N HIS A 395 -11.29 -27.24 -1.77
CA HIS A 395 -10.99 -26.98 -0.36
C HIS A 395 -11.30 -25.54 0.05
N GLY A 396 -11.85 -24.74 -0.87
CA GLY A 396 -12.23 -23.36 -0.65
C GLY A 396 -11.07 -22.35 -0.75
N ASN A 397 -9.89 -22.79 -1.20
CA ASN A 397 -8.77 -21.91 -1.46
C ASN A 397 -8.84 -21.31 -2.88
N VAL A 398 -8.36 -20.08 -3.07
CA VAL A 398 -8.44 -19.39 -4.36
C VAL A 398 -7.57 -20.06 -5.43
N ILE A 399 -8.04 -19.99 -6.67
CA ILE A 399 -7.32 -20.46 -7.86
C ILE A 399 -6.60 -19.28 -8.53
N GLY A 400 -5.34 -19.50 -8.93
CA GLY A 400 -4.48 -18.46 -9.52
C GLY A 400 -3.67 -17.69 -8.48
N GLY A 401 -3.06 -16.61 -8.89
CA GLY A 401 -2.18 -15.80 -8.05
C GLY A 401 -0.83 -16.44 -7.75
N VAL A 402 -0.09 -15.82 -6.84
CA VAL A 402 1.10 -16.41 -6.24
C VAL A 402 0.66 -17.51 -5.27
N ARG A 403 1.10 -18.72 -5.53
CA ARG A 403 0.70 -19.90 -4.78
C ARG A 403 1.88 -20.47 -3.98
N THR A 404 1.62 -20.83 -2.75
CA THR A 404 2.58 -21.40 -1.80
C THR A 404 2.03 -22.69 -1.20
N PRO A 405 2.82 -23.46 -0.43
CA PRO A 405 2.31 -24.66 0.24
C PRO A 405 1.06 -24.42 1.10
N ALA A 406 0.84 -23.20 1.58
CA ALA A 406 -0.35 -22.87 2.38
C ALA A 406 -1.67 -23.14 1.63
N VAL A 407 -1.66 -23.02 0.29
CA VAL A 407 -2.85 -23.26 -0.56
C VAL A 407 -2.68 -24.45 -1.51
N ASP A 408 -1.47 -24.87 -1.84
CA ASP A 408 -1.22 -26.02 -2.74
C ASP A 408 -1.12 -27.36 -1.98
N VAL A 409 -0.75 -27.32 -0.70
CA VAL A 409 -0.70 -28.47 0.22
C VAL A 409 -1.44 -28.09 1.51
N PRO A 410 -2.75 -27.73 1.41
CA PRO A 410 -3.44 -27.03 2.48
C PRO A 410 -3.76 -27.92 3.67
N VAL A 411 -3.72 -27.32 4.87
CA VAL A 411 -4.24 -27.89 6.11
C VAL A 411 -5.42 -27.07 6.66
N SER A 412 -5.80 -26.05 5.94
CA SER A 412 -6.92 -25.15 6.25
C SER A 412 -7.48 -24.53 4.97
N THR A 413 -8.69 -24.01 5.04
CA THR A 413 -9.18 -23.02 4.11
C THR A 413 -8.68 -21.65 4.57
N LEU A 414 -7.95 -20.95 3.71
CA LEU A 414 -7.49 -19.59 3.90
C LEU A 414 -8.30 -18.66 2.99
N SER A 415 -8.98 -17.68 3.56
CA SER A 415 -9.85 -16.79 2.82
C SER A 415 -9.60 -15.33 3.18
N GLY A 416 -9.51 -14.48 2.15
CA GLY A 416 -9.57 -13.02 2.34
C GLY A 416 -10.99 -12.50 2.60
N ALA A 417 -12.01 -13.35 2.43
CA ALA A 417 -13.39 -12.99 2.76
C ALA A 417 -13.77 -13.47 4.17
N PRO A 418 -14.36 -12.61 5.01
CA PRO A 418 -14.85 -13.02 6.31
C PRO A 418 -16.14 -13.84 6.17
N PRO A 419 -16.50 -14.62 7.20
CA PRO A 419 -17.81 -15.24 7.26
C PRO A 419 -18.94 -14.21 7.22
N GLN A 420 -20.09 -14.60 6.69
CA GLN A 420 -21.26 -13.72 6.64
C GLN A 420 -21.63 -13.16 8.02
N GLY A 421 -21.94 -11.87 8.07
CA GLY A 421 -22.32 -11.16 9.28
C GLY A 421 -21.14 -10.79 10.20
N SER A 422 -19.93 -10.81 9.69
CA SER A 422 -18.77 -10.21 10.35
C SER A 422 -18.86 -8.68 10.33
N SER A 423 -18.17 -8.02 11.28
CA SER A 423 -18.03 -6.56 11.26
C SER A 423 -17.18 -6.11 10.07
N GLU A 424 -17.23 -4.82 9.70
CA GLU A 424 -16.37 -4.24 8.65
C GLU A 424 -14.89 -4.45 8.97
N LEU A 425 -14.49 -4.30 10.23
CA LEU A 425 -13.12 -4.55 10.67
C LEU A 425 -12.71 -6.00 10.41
N CYS A 426 -13.53 -6.99 10.84
CA CYS A 426 -13.25 -8.40 10.56
C CYS A 426 -13.27 -8.70 9.05
N GLY A 427 -13.87 -7.83 8.25
CA GLY A 427 -13.83 -7.88 6.79
C GLY A 427 -12.40 -7.81 6.25
N LEU A 428 -11.55 -7.00 6.86
CA LEU A 428 -10.15 -6.81 6.44
C LEU A 428 -9.25 -8.00 6.84
N PHE A 429 -9.62 -8.74 7.89
CA PHE A 429 -8.80 -9.80 8.47
C PHE A 429 -9.06 -11.20 7.91
N GLY A 430 -10.01 -11.34 7.00
CA GLY A 430 -10.30 -12.62 6.38
C GLY A 430 -10.58 -13.75 7.39
N SER A 431 -10.19 -14.98 7.06
CA SER A 431 -10.38 -16.12 7.96
C SER A 431 -9.45 -17.30 7.67
N THR A 432 -9.16 -18.06 8.74
CA THR A 432 -8.53 -19.37 8.70
C THR A 432 -9.48 -20.41 9.28
N VAL A 433 -9.81 -21.46 8.51
CA VAL A 433 -10.63 -22.58 8.95
C VAL A 433 -9.84 -23.87 8.82
N PRO A 434 -9.31 -24.44 9.93
CA PRO A 434 -8.53 -25.66 9.90
C PRO A 434 -9.34 -26.85 9.38
N PHE A 435 -8.69 -27.76 8.65
CA PHE A 435 -9.32 -29.01 8.22
C PHE A 435 -9.50 -29.97 9.38
N SER A 436 -10.54 -30.79 9.28
CA SER A 436 -10.72 -31.87 10.25
C SER A 436 -9.60 -32.92 10.13
N PRO A 437 -9.31 -33.67 11.22
CA PRO A 437 -8.37 -34.77 11.15
C PRO A 437 -8.71 -35.78 10.05
N GLN A 438 -9.99 -36.05 9.82
CA GLN A 438 -10.46 -36.95 8.76
C GLN A 438 -10.13 -36.40 7.37
N THR A 439 -10.28 -35.06 7.16
CA THR A 439 -9.90 -34.41 5.91
C THR A 439 -8.41 -34.51 5.66
N LEU A 440 -7.57 -34.29 6.68
CA LEU A 440 -6.11 -34.41 6.55
C LEU A 440 -5.68 -35.83 6.19
N VAL A 441 -6.31 -36.86 6.80
CA VAL A 441 -6.04 -38.27 6.45
C VAL A 441 -6.50 -38.56 5.03
N ALA A 442 -7.67 -38.05 4.61
CA ALA A 442 -8.15 -38.27 3.25
C ALA A 442 -7.21 -37.63 2.20
N LEU A 443 -6.63 -36.48 2.49
CA LEU A 443 -5.72 -35.77 1.59
C LEU A 443 -4.33 -36.42 1.53
N TYR A 444 -3.75 -36.70 2.69
CA TYR A 444 -2.34 -37.03 2.78
C TYR A 444 -2.06 -38.46 3.28
N GLY A 445 -3.03 -39.12 3.89
CA GLY A 445 -2.87 -40.43 4.54
C GLY A 445 -2.07 -40.34 5.83
N THR A 446 -0.87 -39.79 5.80
CA THR A 446 0.03 -39.70 6.96
C THR A 446 0.69 -38.30 7.03
N LYS A 447 1.11 -37.94 8.28
CA LYS A 447 1.90 -36.73 8.49
C LYS A 447 3.19 -36.69 7.66
N GLY A 448 3.87 -37.86 7.54
CA GLY A 448 5.10 -37.95 6.74
C GLY A 448 4.88 -37.63 5.25
N ARG A 449 3.75 -38.07 4.67
CA ARG A 449 3.40 -37.72 3.27
C ARG A 449 3.04 -36.24 3.13
N TYR A 450 2.31 -35.67 4.09
CA TYR A 450 2.05 -34.25 4.14
C TYR A 450 3.35 -33.45 4.13
N ILE A 451 4.28 -33.74 5.04
CA ILE A 451 5.57 -33.03 5.13
C ILE A 451 6.36 -33.17 3.81
N ALA A 452 6.37 -34.33 3.20
CA ALA A 452 7.04 -34.54 1.90
C ALA A 452 6.41 -33.69 0.79
N ALA A 453 5.08 -33.65 0.69
CA ALA A 453 4.37 -32.82 -0.27
C ALA A 453 4.62 -31.32 -0.01
N TYR A 454 4.52 -30.89 1.25
CA TYR A 454 4.79 -29.51 1.67
C TYR A 454 6.22 -29.08 1.32
N THR A 455 7.21 -29.94 1.62
CA THR A 455 8.62 -29.66 1.29
C THR A 455 8.83 -29.49 -0.21
N THR A 456 8.24 -30.38 -1.01
CA THR A 456 8.35 -30.29 -2.49
C THR A 456 7.76 -29.00 -3.03
N ASP A 457 6.60 -28.60 -2.52
CA ASP A 457 5.94 -27.37 -2.99
C ASP A 457 6.64 -26.11 -2.46
N LEU A 458 7.16 -26.15 -1.22
CA LEU A 458 7.98 -25.06 -0.68
C LEU A 458 9.25 -24.84 -1.51
N ASP A 459 9.94 -25.92 -1.88
CA ASP A 459 11.13 -25.84 -2.74
C ASP A 459 10.79 -25.28 -4.14
N ARG A 460 9.58 -25.59 -4.67
CA ARG A 460 9.04 -24.99 -5.89
C ARG A 460 8.77 -23.48 -5.73
N ALA A 461 8.16 -23.07 -4.61
CA ALA A 461 7.86 -21.66 -4.34
C ALA A 461 9.14 -20.84 -4.16
N ILE A 462 10.16 -21.40 -3.50
CA ILE A 462 11.49 -20.78 -3.37
C ILE A 462 12.18 -20.67 -4.73
N ALA A 463 12.19 -21.74 -5.51
CA ALA A 463 12.78 -21.72 -6.87
C ALA A 463 12.06 -20.72 -7.81
N GLY A 464 10.75 -20.51 -7.59
CA GLY A 464 9.94 -19.53 -8.28
C GLY A 464 10.16 -18.07 -7.82
N GLY A 465 10.89 -17.87 -6.73
CA GLY A 465 11.18 -16.55 -6.15
C GLY A 465 10.01 -15.96 -5.35
N TYR A 466 9.03 -16.76 -4.95
CA TYR A 466 7.85 -16.33 -4.18
C TYR A 466 8.01 -16.47 -2.67
N ILE A 467 9.01 -17.22 -2.22
CA ILE A 467 9.42 -17.41 -0.82
C ILE A 467 10.93 -17.26 -0.77
N LEU A 468 11.47 -16.62 0.26
CA LEU A 468 12.91 -16.53 0.46
C LEU A 468 13.47 -17.87 0.96
N ALA A 469 14.66 -18.24 0.51
CA ALA A 469 15.32 -19.45 0.96
C ALA A 469 15.60 -19.43 2.49
N ALA A 470 15.75 -18.25 3.07
CA ALA A 470 15.91 -18.05 4.50
C ALA A 470 14.70 -18.52 5.32
N ASP A 471 13.48 -18.47 4.76
CA ASP A 471 12.25 -18.88 5.45
C ASP A 471 12.03 -20.39 5.47
N ARG A 472 12.79 -21.15 4.66
CA ARG A 472 12.60 -22.59 4.52
C ARG A 472 12.64 -23.37 5.85
N PRO A 473 13.59 -23.13 6.77
CA PRO A 473 13.65 -23.86 8.03
C PRO A 473 12.45 -23.60 8.94
N SER A 474 12.01 -22.34 9.06
CA SER A 474 10.86 -21.93 9.88
C SER A 474 9.56 -22.53 9.35
N LEU A 475 9.31 -22.43 8.03
CA LEU A 475 8.12 -22.96 7.39
C LEU A 475 8.03 -24.50 7.51
N LEU A 476 9.16 -25.23 7.41
CA LEU A 476 9.18 -26.65 7.67
C LEU A 476 8.94 -27.00 9.15
N ALA A 477 9.44 -26.19 10.08
CA ALA A 477 9.17 -26.34 11.49
C ALA A 477 7.69 -26.10 11.81
N GLU A 478 7.06 -25.11 11.21
CA GLU A 478 5.61 -24.86 11.32
C GLU A 478 4.80 -26.01 10.75
N ALA A 479 5.12 -26.49 9.55
CA ALA A 479 4.47 -27.65 8.96
C ALA A 479 4.58 -28.90 9.85
N ALA A 480 5.70 -29.06 10.55
CA ALA A 480 5.89 -30.14 11.50
C ALA A 480 5.00 -30.08 12.76
N GLN A 481 4.40 -28.91 13.07
CA GLN A 481 3.46 -28.75 14.19
C GLN A 481 2.03 -29.21 13.82
N VAL A 482 1.71 -29.41 12.56
CA VAL A 482 0.39 -29.86 12.12
C VAL A 482 0.07 -31.21 12.74
N SER A 483 -1.06 -31.30 13.43
CA SER A 483 -1.51 -32.52 14.10
C SER A 483 -2.24 -33.46 13.15
N PHE A 484 -1.78 -34.69 13.06
CA PHE A 484 -2.46 -35.77 12.36
C PHE A 484 -2.99 -36.77 13.39
N PRO A 485 -4.13 -37.45 13.13
CA PRO A 485 -4.57 -38.55 13.99
C PRO A 485 -3.53 -39.68 13.97
N THR A 486 -3.32 -40.27 15.13
CA THR A 486 -2.43 -41.46 15.33
C THR A 486 -3.05 -42.72 14.72
#